data_38f9ba4362692effc3299f73b9c78a4b
#
_entry.id   38f9ba4362692effc3299f73b9c78a4b
#
_cell.length_a   1.000
_cell.length_b   1.000
_cell.length_c   1.000
_cell.angle_alpha   90.00
_cell.angle_beta   90.00
_cell.angle_gamma   90.00
#
_symmetry.space_group_name_H-M   'P 1'
#
loop_
_entity.id
_entity.type
_entity.pdbx_description
1 polymer ?
#
loop_
_entity_poly.entity_id
_entity_poly.type
_entity_poly.pdbx_seq_one_letter_code
_entity_poly.pdbx_strand_id
1 'polypeptide(L)'
;MERLRNSTPRKILWEEFLIPMEISQYRLSKDLEIPQTRISEIIKGNRRISADTAVRLSAYFGNSAKFWLVLQFDYDIENEINKLSEDIERIETRGENKKVVSNKNLNKS
;
A
#
# COMPACT_ATOMS: atom_id res chain seq x y z
N MET A 1 -4.43 9.85 -13.62
CA MET A 1 -4.15 10.48 -12.69
C MET A 1 -3.06 10.02 -11.97
N GLU A 2 -2.45 10.76 -11.43
CA GLU A 2 -1.44 10.45 -10.84
C GLU A 2 -1.76 9.93 -9.58
N ARG A 3 -1.47 8.81 -9.38
CA ARG A 3 -1.67 8.28 -8.26
C ARG A 3 -0.92 9.04 -7.35
N LEU A 4 -1.28 9.23 -6.29
CA LEU A 4 -0.58 9.96 -5.40
C LEU A 4 0.63 9.25 -5.03
N ARG A 5 1.67 9.48 -5.81
CA ARG A 5 2.85 8.82 -5.64
C ARG A 5 3.38 8.87 -4.30
N ASN A 6 3.20 9.84 -3.49
CA ASN A 6 3.76 9.87 -2.19
C ASN A 6 2.79 9.37 -1.15
N SER A 7 1.67 8.86 -1.56
CA SER A 7 0.71 8.38 -0.60
C SER A 7 1.05 6.98 -0.20
N THR A 8 1.05 6.69 1.07
CA THR A 8 1.31 5.36 1.56
C THR A 8 0.00 4.82 2.10
N PRO A 9 -0.09 3.50 2.28
CA PRO A 9 -1.32 2.92 2.81
C PRO A 9 -1.71 3.54 4.14
N ARG A 10 -0.73 3.80 5.02
CA ARG A 10 -1.04 4.36 6.32
C ARG A 10 -1.55 5.78 6.20
N LYS A 11 -1.01 6.54 5.25
CA LYS A 11 -1.44 7.90 5.08
C LYS A 11 -2.85 7.95 4.58
N ILE A 12 -3.20 7.09 3.63
CA ILE A 12 -4.54 7.02 3.10
C ILE A 12 -5.52 6.62 4.21
N LEU A 13 -5.16 5.58 4.98
CA LEU A 13 -6.04 5.14 6.06
C LEU A 13 -6.26 6.26 7.06
N TRP A 14 -5.20 6.90 7.48
CA TRP A 14 -5.30 7.94 8.51
C TRP A 14 -5.98 9.20 7.99
N GLU A 15 -5.50 9.73 6.88
CA GLU A 15 -5.93 11.05 6.43
C GLU A 15 -7.21 11.05 5.62
N GLU A 16 -7.46 9.95 4.90
CA GLU A 16 -8.63 9.93 4.06
C GLU A 16 -9.83 9.25 4.70
N PHE A 17 -9.60 8.45 5.70
CA PHE A 17 -10.67 7.70 6.35
C PHE A 17 -10.82 8.01 7.82
N LEU A 18 -9.81 7.80 8.62
CA LEU A 18 -9.99 7.93 10.06
C LEU A 18 -10.24 9.35 10.51
N ILE A 19 -9.46 10.29 10.05
CA ILE A 19 -9.64 11.67 10.46
C ILE A 19 -10.97 12.23 9.95
N PRO A 20 -11.29 12.14 8.65
CA PRO A 20 -12.54 12.71 8.18
C PRO A 20 -13.77 12.07 8.79
N MET A 21 -13.70 10.77 9.10
CA MET A 21 -14.84 10.09 9.65
C MET A 21 -14.85 10.09 11.17
N GLU A 22 -13.83 10.72 11.75
CA GLU A 22 -13.73 10.85 13.19
C GLU A 22 -13.73 9.49 13.89
N ILE A 23 -12.96 8.57 13.35
CA ILE A 23 -12.85 7.24 13.91
C ILE A 23 -11.47 7.10 14.55
N SER A 24 -11.45 6.76 15.83
CA SER A 24 -10.18 6.59 16.51
C SER A 24 -9.58 5.23 16.18
N GLN A 25 -8.29 5.07 16.44
CA GLN A 25 -7.65 3.79 16.23
C GLN A 25 -8.27 2.72 17.12
N TYR A 26 -8.62 3.08 18.34
CA TYR A 26 -9.25 2.14 19.27
C TYR A 26 -10.59 1.67 18.69
N ARG A 27 -11.40 2.61 18.20
CA ARG A 27 -12.70 2.25 17.67
C ARG A 27 -12.55 1.37 16.45
N LEU A 28 -11.61 1.70 15.60
CA LEU A 28 -11.38 0.90 14.42
C LEU A 28 -10.99 -0.53 14.79
N SER A 29 -10.11 -0.67 15.76
CA SER A 29 -9.67 -1.99 16.16
C SER A 29 -10.83 -2.81 16.72
N LYS A 30 -11.69 -2.17 17.47
CA LYS A 30 -12.83 -2.87 18.03
C LYS A 30 -13.78 -3.29 16.93
N ASP A 31 -14.07 -2.40 16.02
CA ASP A 31 -15.03 -2.69 14.96
C ASP A 31 -14.51 -3.73 13.97
N LEU A 32 -13.20 -3.75 13.75
CA LEU A 32 -12.61 -4.74 12.85
C LEU A 32 -12.28 -6.04 13.59
N GLU A 33 -12.38 -6.05 14.89
CA GLU A 33 -12.08 -7.20 15.70
C GLU A 33 -10.64 -7.66 15.55
N ILE A 34 -9.73 -6.71 15.60
CA ILE A 34 -8.30 -7.00 15.56
C ILE A 34 -7.62 -6.22 16.68
N PRO A 35 -6.44 -6.61 17.09
CA PRO A 35 -5.78 -5.93 18.18
C PRO A 35 -5.47 -4.49 17.82
N GLN A 36 -5.57 -3.60 18.80
CA GLN A 36 -5.26 -2.21 18.57
C GLN A 36 -3.82 -2.04 18.16
N THR A 37 -2.93 -2.92 18.64
CA THR A 37 -1.53 -2.83 18.26
C THR A 37 -1.36 -3.02 16.75
N ARG A 38 -2.20 -3.84 16.13
CA ARG A 38 -2.10 -4.02 14.68
C ARG A 38 -2.41 -2.71 13.97
N ILE A 39 -3.47 -2.03 14.37
CA ILE A 39 -3.84 -0.76 13.77
C ILE A 39 -2.75 0.28 14.03
N SER A 40 -2.27 0.33 15.25
CA SER A 40 -1.25 1.28 15.63
C SER A 40 0.02 1.07 14.81
N GLU A 41 0.42 -0.19 14.61
CA GLU A 41 1.62 -0.48 13.84
C GLU A 41 1.46 -0.11 12.37
N ILE A 42 0.27 -0.30 11.82
CA ILE A 42 0.01 0.09 10.44
C ILE A 42 0.09 1.60 10.30
N ILE A 43 -0.51 2.33 11.23
CA ILE A 43 -0.51 3.79 11.17
C ILE A 43 0.91 4.34 11.34
N LYS A 44 1.73 3.67 12.13
CA LYS A 44 3.10 4.11 12.31
C LYS A 44 4.00 3.72 11.13
N GLY A 45 3.48 2.90 10.24
CA GLY A 45 4.27 2.47 9.10
C GLY A 45 5.15 1.27 9.36
N ASN A 46 4.95 0.59 10.49
CA ASN A 46 5.78 -0.56 10.85
C ASN A 46 5.18 -1.89 10.45
N ARG A 47 3.98 -1.88 9.91
CA ARG A 47 3.33 -3.13 9.52
C ARG A 47 2.57 -2.88 8.24
N ARG A 48 2.69 -3.80 7.29
CA ARG A 48 2.00 -3.64 6.02
C ARG A 48 0.56 -4.11 6.17
N ILE A 49 -0.31 -3.69 5.27
CA ILE A 49 -1.69 -4.14 5.25
C ILE A 49 -1.73 -5.48 4.56
N SER A 50 -2.10 -6.52 5.30
CA SER A 50 -2.19 -7.87 4.76
C SER A 50 -3.56 -8.08 4.16
N ALA A 51 -3.74 -9.23 3.50
CA ALA A 51 -5.04 -9.55 2.93
C ALA A 51 -6.12 -9.61 4.01
N ASP A 52 -5.79 -10.15 5.17
CA ASP A 52 -6.74 -10.20 6.29
C ASP A 52 -7.21 -8.80 6.64
N THR A 53 -6.28 -7.89 6.83
CA THR A 53 -6.63 -6.53 7.22
C THR A 53 -7.37 -5.81 6.09
N ALA A 54 -6.95 -6.06 4.84
CA ALA A 54 -7.60 -5.41 3.70
C ALA A 54 -9.06 -5.83 3.59
N VAL A 55 -9.35 -7.09 3.82
CA VAL A 55 -10.72 -7.58 3.75
C VAL A 55 -11.56 -6.94 4.85
N ARG A 56 -11.01 -6.84 6.05
CA ARG A 56 -11.74 -6.24 7.16
C ARG A 56 -11.98 -4.75 6.92
N LEU A 57 -10.97 -4.06 6.41
CA LEU A 57 -11.12 -2.64 6.12
C LEU A 57 -12.16 -2.41 5.02
N SER A 58 -12.17 -3.27 4.00
CA SER A 58 -13.10 -3.12 2.91
C SER A 58 -14.53 -3.33 3.39
N ALA A 59 -14.74 -4.29 4.26
CA ALA A 59 -16.06 -4.55 4.79
C ALA A 59 -16.55 -3.34 5.61
N TYR A 60 -15.63 -2.73 6.33
CA TYR A 60 -15.98 -1.63 7.21
C TYR A 60 -16.24 -0.34 6.43
N PHE A 61 -15.38 -0.02 5.47
CA PHE A 61 -15.50 1.24 4.75
C PHE A 61 -16.30 1.14 3.46
N GLY A 62 -16.69 -0.05 3.06
CA GLY A 62 -17.49 -0.20 1.87
C GLY A 62 -16.74 -0.11 0.57
N ASN A 63 -15.44 -0.29 0.61
CA ASN A 63 -14.65 -0.31 -0.61
C ASN A 63 -14.14 -1.73 -0.82
N SER A 64 -13.15 -1.95 -1.64
CA SER A 64 -12.70 -3.30 -1.95
C SER A 64 -11.40 -3.63 -1.24
N ALA A 65 -11.19 -4.90 -0.98
CA ALA A 65 -9.91 -5.33 -0.42
C ALA A 65 -8.80 -5.01 -1.39
N LYS A 66 -9.09 -5.08 -2.69
CA LYS A 66 -8.12 -4.78 -3.70
C LYS A 66 -7.62 -3.34 -3.60
N PHE A 67 -8.53 -2.42 -3.26
CA PHE A 67 -8.13 -1.02 -3.08
C PHE A 67 -6.98 -0.93 -2.07
N TRP A 68 -7.12 -1.60 -0.93
CA TRP A 68 -6.12 -1.53 0.10
C TRP A 68 -4.84 -2.25 -0.29
N LEU A 69 -4.98 -3.40 -0.98
CA LEU A 69 -3.81 -4.17 -1.35
C LEU A 69 -3.02 -3.53 -2.48
N VAL A 70 -3.72 -2.84 -3.40
CA VAL A 70 -3.01 -2.14 -4.46
C VAL A 70 -2.17 -1.01 -3.87
N LEU A 71 -2.72 -0.29 -2.89
CA LEU A 71 -1.96 0.75 -2.22
C LEU A 71 -0.70 0.15 -1.59
N GLN A 72 -0.86 -0.99 -0.94
CA GLN A 72 0.27 -1.61 -0.27
C GLN A 72 1.30 -2.12 -1.28
N PHE A 73 0.84 -2.76 -2.34
CA PHE A 73 1.74 -3.30 -3.34
C PHE A 73 2.50 -2.19 -4.06
N ASP A 74 1.84 -1.10 -4.41
CA ASP A 74 2.50 0.01 -5.07
C ASP A 74 3.60 0.58 -4.17
N TYR A 75 3.30 0.71 -2.89
CA TYR A 75 4.26 1.21 -1.93
C TYR A 75 5.45 0.25 -1.82
N ASP A 76 5.16 -1.05 -1.73
CA ASP A 76 6.20 -2.06 -1.61
C ASP A 76 7.10 -2.08 -2.84
N ILE A 77 6.49 -1.99 -4.02
CA ILE A 77 7.23 -2.02 -5.27
C ILE A 77 8.14 -0.80 -5.39
N GLU A 78 7.59 0.36 -5.05
CA GLU A 78 8.37 1.57 -5.14
C GLU A 78 9.56 1.52 -4.22
N ASN A 79 9.37 1.02 -3.01
CA ASN A 79 10.48 0.89 -2.07
C ASN A 79 11.53 -0.08 -2.57
N GLU A 80 11.10 -1.19 -3.20
CA GLU A 80 12.07 -2.15 -3.70
C GLU A 80 12.83 -1.61 -4.90
N ILE A 81 12.14 -0.86 -5.77
CA ILE A 81 12.82 -0.26 -6.90
C ILE A 81 13.91 0.68 -6.42
N ASN A 82 13.60 1.49 -5.41
CA ASN A 82 14.60 2.40 -4.89
C ASN A 82 15.76 1.67 -4.25
N LYS A 83 15.44 0.61 -3.54
CA LYS A 83 16.44 -0.16 -2.85
C LYS A 83 17.36 -0.90 -3.82
N LEU A 84 16.79 -1.38 -4.90
CA LEU A 84 17.52 -2.19 -5.86
C LEU A 84 17.99 -1.44 -7.09
N SER A 85 17.98 -0.13 -7.03
CA SER A 85 18.23 0.66 -8.24
C SER A 85 19.56 0.29 -8.91
N GLU A 86 20.62 0.09 -8.13
CA GLU A 86 21.88 -0.27 -8.72
C GLU A 86 21.88 -1.68 -9.27
N ASP A 87 21.18 -2.57 -8.56
CA ASP A 87 21.11 -3.95 -9.02
C ASP A 87 20.33 -4.03 -10.31
N ILE A 88 19.26 -3.25 -10.41
CA ILE A 88 18.43 -3.27 -11.60
C ILE A 88 19.23 -2.85 -12.81
N GLU A 89 20.12 -1.89 -12.67
CA GLU A 89 20.91 -1.45 -13.77
C GLU A 89 21.84 -2.55 -14.29
N ARG A 90 22.19 -3.46 -13.44
CA ARG A 90 23.05 -4.55 -13.85
C ARG A 90 22.31 -5.73 -14.44
N ILE A 91 20.97 -5.76 -14.28
CA ILE A 91 20.19 -6.86 -14.81
C ILE A 91 19.89 -6.62 -16.27
N GLU A 92 20.34 -7.55 -17.11
CA GLU A 92 20.15 -7.38 -18.53
C GLU A 92 18.83 -7.92 -18.99
N THR A 93 18.11 -7.11 -19.72
CA THR A 93 16.80 -7.52 -20.21
C THR A 93 16.91 -8.56 -21.29
N ARG A 94 16.20 -9.66 -21.16
CA ARG A 94 16.23 -10.69 -22.16
C ARG A 94 14.93 -10.84 -22.89
N GLY A 95 13.95 -10.03 -22.56
CA GLY A 95 12.66 -10.11 -23.22
C GLY A 95 12.65 -9.41 -24.54
N GLU A 96 11.59 -9.59 -25.33
CA GLU A 96 11.43 -8.95 -26.56
C GLU A 96 11.33 -7.49 -26.46
N ASN A 97 10.73 -6.90 -25.46
CA ASN A 97 10.64 -5.51 -25.32
C ASN A 97 11.55 -4.99 -24.27
N LYS A 98 12.79 -4.88 -24.57
CA LYS A 98 13.76 -4.45 -23.64
C LYS A 98 13.50 -3.09 -23.10
N LYS A 99 12.91 -2.20 -23.89
CA LYS A 99 12.66 -0.92 -23.43
C LYS A 99 11.60 -0.80 -22.42
N VAL A 100 10.73 -1.71 -22.25
CA VAL A 100 9.68 -1.61 -21.34
C VAL A 100 10.08 -1.53 -19.90
N VAL A 101 11.11 -2.13 -19.58
CA VAL A 101 11.54 -2.18 -18.22
C VAL A 101 11.97 -0.94 -17.64
N SER A 102 12.46 -0.14 -18.42
CA SER A 102 12.91 1.04 -17.90
C SER A 102 11.88 1.95 -17.50
N ASN A 103 11.46 2.17 -17.24
CA ASN A 103 10.73 3.17 -16.78
C ASN A 103 10.00 3.19 -16.00
N LYS A 104 9.97 3.02 -15.93
CA LYS A 104 9.28 3.19 -15.47
C LYS A 104 8.29 2.89 -15.34
N ASN A 105 8.12 2.68 -15.52
CA ASN A 105 7.12 2.34 -15.53
C ASN A 105 6.68 1.43 -15.37
N LEU A 106 6.94 0.98 -15.14
CA LEU A 106 6.52 0.10 -15.28
C LEU A 106 5.53 -0.38 -15.04
N ASN A 107 5.31 -0.42 -14.97
CA ASN A 107 4.41 -0.91 -14.95
C ASN A 107 3.59 -1.17 -15.58
N LYS A 108 3.60 -1.35 -16.06
CA LYS A 108 2.84 -1.58 -16.65
C LYS A 108 2.38 -2.51 -16.81
N SER A 109 2.28 -3.00 -16.60
CA SER A 109 1.86 -3.83 -16.69
C SER A 109 1.36 -3.99 -16.69
#